data_85cb8903007b20f5f10142d79a1bcc24
#
_entry.id   85cb8903007b20f5f10142d79a1bcc24
#
_cell.length_a   1.000
_cell.length_b   1.000
_cell.length_c   1.000
_cell.angle_alpha   90.00
_cell.angle_beta   90.00
_cell.angle_gamma   90.00
#
_symmetry.space_group_name_H-M   'P 1'
#
loop_
_entity.id
_entity.type
_entity.pdbx_description
1 polymer ?
#
loop_
_entity_poly.entity_id
_entity_poly.type
_entity_poly.pdbx_seq_one_letter_code
_entity_poly.pdbx_strand_id
1 'polypeptide(L)'
;MQNRRNTKTQMNRFYSNIHSILIAVCLLLTACSLPAFAQQGQATAAAAKSAEAASAALVTEFDVNGLKVLLKKRAGSQTVATGLFIRGGARNITKENAGIESLMLGAASEASANFPRERMRAELARMGTQIGSSVNYDYSALLLGSTRANFDRSWEIFTDAALRPTFKTEDVQLVQSRMISSLRDDTDDPDTYLQRLQERVAYAGHPYFNRPQGTAETVASFTPEDLRKYHQQTMQTSRLLLVIVGDLDAAQLKERIASTFGKLPRGDYKPQPVQQLSFSAPTLEVTQRGLPTNYIQGLFTAPPLTSDDIYPMRVASAILRDRLFEEVRVKRNLSYAPSAFLGSQAANIGGLYVTAVDANQTMRVMLGEISRLQHEQIDDDDVKSIVSQYLTDYYLGQETNAAQAGDLALYELVGGGWRNSFEVIEHLKAVKPADVQRVAQKYMRNIRFVVIGDPKSIDRNIFTTQAGE
;
A
#
# COMPACT_ATOMS: atom_id res chain seq x y z
N MET A 1 22.89 -11.08 48.03
CA MET A 1 23.20 -12.15 47.05
C MET A 1 22.41 -13.44 47.32
N GLN A 2 21.09 -13.38 47.47
CA GLN A 2 20.31 -14.61 47.81
C GLN A 2 18.90 -14.67 47.24
N ASN A 3 18.61 -13.96 46.13
CA ASN A 3 17.24 -13.90 45.57
C ASN A 3 17.15 -14.16 44.06
N ARG A 4 18.10 -14.90 43.46
CA ARG A 4 18.10 -15.28 42.04
C ARG A 4 18.08 -16.77 41.76
N ARG A 5 17.90 -17.63 42.78
CA ARG A 5 17.91 -19.12 42.62
C ARG A 5 16.52 -19.78 42.67
N ASN A 6 15.45 -19.10 43.05
CA ASN A 6 14.13 -19.75 43.21
C ASN A 6 13.17 -19.65 42.00
N THR A 7 13.52 -18.97 40.95
CA THR A 7 12.63 -18.83 39.77
C THR A 7 12.87 -19.87 38.68
N LYS A 8 14.01 -20.54 38.66
CA LYS A 8 14.30 -21.62 37.68
C LYS A 8 13.79 -23.00 38.04
N THR A 9 13.44 -23.25 39.27
CA THR A 9 13.00 -24.57 39.73
C THR A 9 11.46 -24.76 39.64
N GLN A 10 10.69 -23.70 39.55
CA GLN A 10 9.24 -23.81 39.36
C GLN A 10 8.80 -23.94 37.89
N MET A 11 9.61 -23.49 36.94
CA MET A 11 9.27 -23.59 35.52
C MET A 11 9.52 -24.98 34.90
N ASN A 12 10.37 -25.80 35.50
CA ASN A 12 10.65 -27.17 35.01
C ASN A 12 9.71 -28.24 35.54
N ARG A 13 8.79 -27.93 36.46
CA ARG A 13 7.77 -28.88 36.95
C ARG A 13 6.43 -28.79 36.17
N PHE A 14 6.24 -27.78 35.34
CA PHE A 14 5.00 -27.62 34.54
C PHE A 14 5.05 -28.35 33.20
N TYR A 15 6.23 -28.67 32.68
CA TYR A 15 6.39 -29.34 31.37
C TYR A 15 6.52 -30.88 31.47
N SER A 16 6.60 -31.45 32.69
CA SER A 16 6.77 -32.91 32.87
C SER A 16 5.47 -33.71 32.99
N ASN A 17 4.31 -33.07 33.13
CA ASN A 17 3.04 -33.80 33.37
C ASN A 17 2.07 -33.83 32.15
N ILE A 18 2.49 -33.41 30.98
CA ILE A 18 1.64 -33.43 29.76
C ILE A 18 2.01 -34.61 28.82
N HIS A 19 3.09 -35.34 29.09
CA HIS A 19 3.55 -36.42 28.20
C HIS A 19 3.11 -37.84 28.59
N SER A 20 2.30 -38.01 29.62
CA SER A 20 1.92 -39.34 30.10
C SER A 20 0.46 -39.75 29.93
N ILE A 21 -0.38 -38.96 29.22
CA ILE A 21 -1.83 -39.27 29.01
C ILE A 21 -2.20 -39.53 27.55
N LEU A 22 -1.26 -39.54 26.61
CA LEU A 22 -1.55 -39.65 25.16
C LEU A 22 -1.07 -40.97 24.50
N ILE A 23 -0.87 -42.04 25.23
CA ILE A 23 -0.43 -43.36 24.68
C ILE A 23 -1.44 -44.51 24.94
N ALA A 24 -2.68 -44.25 25.25
CA ALA A 24 -3.64 -45.36 25.55
C ALA A 24 -4.95 -45.29 24.73
N VAL A 25 -5.04 -44.68 23.55
CA VAL A 25 -6.25 -44.72 22.69
C VAL A 25 -5.91 -44.86 21.20
N CYS A 26 -4.90 -45.55 20.81
CA CYS A 26 -4.57 -45.85 19.42
C CYS A 26 -4.41 -47.33 19.14
N LEU A 27 -5.43 -48.14 19.46
CA LEU A 27 -5.52 -49.53 18.95
C LEU A 27 -6.96 -49.99 19.02
N LEU A 28 -7.79 -49.60 18.08
CA LEU A 28 -8.99 -50.26 17.60
C LEU A 28 -9.71 -49.30 16.64
N LEU A 29 -9.48 -49.48 15.34
CA LEU A 29 -10.36 -49.19 14.21
C LEU A 29 -9.56 -49.10 12.89
N THR A 30 -9.00 -50.24 12.51
CA THR A 30 -8.65 -50.50 11.10
C THR A 30 -9.82 -51.23 10.47
N ALA A 31 -10.62 -50.50 9.70
CA ALA A 31 -11.30 -50.90 8.46
C ALA A 31 -12.40 -49.88 8.11
N CYS A 32 -12.25 -49.31 6.98
CA CYS A 32 -13.25 -48.69 6.08
C CYS A 32 -12.94 -47.25 5.65
N SER A 33 -12.68 -47.18 4.36
CA SER A 33 -12.95 -46.05 3.48
C SER A 33 -11.98 -44.87 3.43
N LEU A 34 -11.05 -44.95 2.49
CA LEU A 34 -10.68 -43.78 1.66
C LEU A 34 -11.81 -43.55 0.65
N PRO A 35 -12.51 -42.39 0.69
CA PRO A 35 -12.03 -41.13 0.16
C PRO A 35 -12.58 -39.89 0.94
N ALA A 36 -11.97 -39.50 2.02
CA ALA A 36 -12.43 -38.32 2.79
C ALA A 36 -11.60 -37.04 2.52
N PHE A 37 -10.40 -37.17 1.98
CA PHE A 37 -9.52 -36.00 1.82
C PHE A 37 -9.88 -35.08 0.61
N ALA A 38 -10.47 -35.62 -0.46
CA ALA A 38 -10.91 -34.82 -1.60
C ALA A 38 -12.18 -33.99 -1.31
N GLN A 39 -13.04 -34.48 -0.43
CA GLN A 39 -14.29 -33.79 -0.07
C GLN A 39 -14.04 -32.64 0.92
N GLN A 40 -13.02 -32.73 1.76
CA GLN A 40 -12.67 -31.66 2.72
C GLN A 40 -12.08 -30.42 2.01
N GLY A 41 -11.27 -30.63 0.96
CA GLY A 41 -10.73 -29.53 0.13
C GLY A 41 -11.80 -28.77 -0.65
N GLN A 42 -12.81 -29.49 -1.19
CA GLN A 42 -13.92 -28.85 -1.92
C GLN A 42 -14.90 -28.12 -0.99
N ALA A 43 -15.14 -28.64 0.21
CA ALA A 43 -15.99 -28.00 1.21
C ALA A 43 -15.37 -26.71 1.77
N THR A 44 -14.06 -26.68 1.95
CA THR A 44 -13.33 -25.47 2.41
C THR A 44 -13.26 -24.39 1.32
N ALA A 45 -13.06 -24.76 0.06
CA ALA A 45 -13.08 -23.82 -1.06
C ALA A 45 -14.47 -23.21 -1.31
N ALA A 46 -15.54 -24.04 -1.23
CA ALA A 46 -16.91 -23.57 -1.33
C ALA A 46 -17.30 -22.64 -0.15
N ALA A 47 -16.85 -22.93 1.06
CA ALA A 47 -17.07 -22.09 2.23
C ALA A 47 -16.31 -20.75 2.12
N ALA A 48 -15.07 -20.73 1.59
CA ALA A 48 -14.33 -19.51 1.34
C ALA A 48 -15.01 -18.62 0.30
N LYS A 49 -15.42 -19.17 -0.86
CA LYS A 49 -16.20 -18.43 -1.87
C LYS A 49 -17.51 -17.87 -1.32
N SER A 50 -18.19 -18.61 -0.45
CA SER A 50 -19.41 -18.13 0.19
C SER A 50 -19.14 -16.97 1.16
N ALA A 51 -18.02 -16.99 1.88
CA ALA A 51 -17.61 -15.92 2.79
C ALA A 51 -17.20 -14.64 2.05
N GLU A 52 -16.50 -14.76 0.93
CA GLU A 52 -16.12 -13.64 0.06
C GLU A 52 -17.34 -13.00 -0.61
N ALA A 53 -18.24 -13.83 -1.16
CA ALA A 53 -19.51 -13.36 -1.72
C ALA A 53 -20.39 -12.69 -0.65
N ALA A 54 -20.44 -13.24 0.56
CA ALA A 54 -21.14 -12.63 1.70
C ALA A 54 -20.50 -11.30 2.11
N SER A 55 -19.16 -11.20 2.11
CA SER A 55 -18.45 -9.96 2.39
C SER A 55 -18.67 -8.89 1.32
N ALA A 56 -18.67 -9.27 0.04
CA ALA A 56 -18.99 -8.38 -1.07
C ALA A 56 -20.44 -7.89 -1.02
N ALA A 57 -21.38 -8.74 -0.59
CA ALA A 57 -22.79 -8.38 -0.40
C ALA A 57 -23.02 -7.32 0.68
N LEU A 58 -22.05 -7.10 1.57
CA LEU A 58 -22.09 -6.01 2.56
C LEU A 58 -21.76 -4.64 1.95
N VAL A 59 -21.30 -4.58 0.70
CA VAL A 59 -21.00 -3.34 -0.01
C VAL A 59 -22.19 -2.91 -0.82
N THR A 60 -22.78 -1.77 -0.46
CA THR A 60 -23.82 -1.09 -1.24
C THR A 60 -23.15 -0.03 -2.11
N GLU A 61 -23.31 -0.16 -3.43
CA GLU A 61 -22.87 0.82 -4.43
C GLU A 61 -24.07 1.65 -4.88
N PHE A 62 -23.93 2.97 -4.89
CA PHE A 62 -24.93 3.89 -5.44
C PHE A 62 -24.30 5.17 -5.98
N ASP A 63 -25.05 5.87 -6.80
CA ASP A 63 -24.66 7.16 -7.41
C ASP A 63 -25.46 8.31 -6.80
N VAL A 64 -24.77 9.45 -6.62
CA VAL A 64 -25.41 10.72 -6.24
C VAL A 64 -24.86 11.81 -7.16
N ASN A 65 -25.62 12.23 -8.14
CA ASN A 65 -25.23 13.26 -9.12
C ASN A 65 -23.89 12.95 -9.85
N GLY A 66 -23.62 11.67 -10.15
CA GLY A 66 -22.36 11.25 -10.77
C GLY A 66 -21.22 10.96 -9.79
N LEU A 67 -21.43 11.15 -8.48
CA LEU A 67 -20.52 10.70 -7.45
C LEU A 67 -20.78 9.22 -7.16
N LYS A 68 -19.84 8.36 -7.48
CA LYS A 68 -19.89 6.96 -7.06
C LYS A 68 -19.61 6.85 -5.57
N VAL A 69 -20.48 6.14 -4.85
CA VAL A 69 -20.38 5.88 -3.42
C VAL A 69 -20.32 4.39 -3.17
N LEU A 70 -19.36 3.97 -2.35
CA LEU A 70 -19.26 2.62 -1.82
C LEU A 70 -19.46 2.67 -0.31
N LEU A 71 -20.54 2.05 0.16
CA LEU A 71 -20.80 1.87 1.59
C LEU A 71 -20.65 0.40 1.95
N LYS A 72 -19.62 0.05 2.72
CA LYS A 72 -19.50 -1.29 3.32
C LYS A 72 -20.09 -1.25 4.73
N LYS A 73 -21.23 -1.94 4.90
CA LYS A 73 -21.86 -2.07 6.21
C LYS A 73 -21.07 -3.04 7.08
N ARG A 74 -20.69 -2.60 8.27
CA ARG A 74 -20.01 -3.41 9.27
C ARG A 74 -20.78 -3.34 10.59
N ALA A 75 -21.78 -4.22 10.68
CA ALA A 75 -22.73 -4.23 11.81
C ALA A 75 -22.02 -4.33 13.15
N GLY A 76 -22.45 -3.52 14.12
CA GLY A 76 -21.87 -3.46 15.47
C GLY A 76 -20.55 -2.69 15.57
N SER A 77 -19.97 -2.21 14.46
CA SER A 77 -18.74 -1.42 14.51
C SER A 77 -18.94 -0.10 15.25
N GLN A 78 -18.06 0.16 16.22
CA GLN A 78 -18.07 1.39 17.00
C GLN A 78 -17.30 2.54 16.32
N THR A 79 -16.67 2.29 15.18
CA THR A 79 -15.94 3.28 14.40
C THR A 79 -16.50 3.39 12.99
N VAL A 80 -16.25 4.53 12.36
CA VAL A 80 -16.56 4.80 10.96
C VAL A 80 -15.32 5.35 10.30
N ALA A 81 -14.96 4.80 9.14
CA ALA A 81 -13.94 5.36 8.26
C ALA A 81 -14.59 5.87 6.98
N THR A 82 -14.19 7.06 6.55
CA THR A 82 -14.66 7.69 5.31
C THR A 82 -13.46 8.21 4.52
N GLY A 83 -13.43 7.96 3.22
CA GLY A 83 -12.46 8.54 2.30
C GLY A 83 -13.16 9.21 1.13
N LEU A 84 -12.88 10.49 0.91
CA LEU A 84 -13.20 11.20 -0.31
C LEU A 84 -11.97 11.16 -1.20
N PHE A 85 -12.01 10.31 -2.22
CA PHE A 85 -10.89 10.08 -3.13
C PHE A 85 -11.02 10.94 -4.38
N ILE A 86 -9.91 11.52 -4.82
CA ILE A 86 -9.79 12.34 -6.04
C ILE A 86 -9.04 11.49 -7.06
N ARG A 87 -9.68 11.22 -8.21
CA ARG A 87 -9.11 10.40 -9.28
C ARG A 87 -7.98 11.14 -10.01
N GLY A 88 -6.94 10.42 -10.37
CA GLY A 88 -5.95 10.87 -11.35
C GLY A 88 -4.52 11.01 -10.86
N GLY A 89 -4.27 11.50 -9.64
CA GLY A 89 -2.91 11.63 -9.10
C GLY A 89 -1.93 12.30 -10.07
N ALA A 90 -0.74 11.74 -10.23
CA ALA A 90 0.34 12.26 -11.08
C ALA A 90 -0.03 12.46 -12.57
N ARG A 91 -1.06 11.77 -13.06
CA ARG A 91 -1.56 11.98 -14.44
C ARG A 91 -2.14 13.37 -14.69
N ASN A 92 -2.58 14.04 -13.64
CA ASN A 92 -3.15 15.39 -13.67
C ASN A 92 -2.15 16.45 -13.19
N ILE A 93 -0.91 16.05 -12.91
CA ILE A 93 0.13 16.91 -12.34
C ILE A 93 1.20 17.16 -13.40
N THR A 94 1.57 18.42 -13.56
CA THR A 94 2.70 18.87 -14.38
C THR A 94 3.90 19.17 -13.49
N LYS A 95 5.04 19.49 -14.09
CA LYS A 95 6.23 19.91 -13.35
C LYS A 95 5.96 21.19 -12.53
N GLU A 96 5.13 22.09 -13.06
CA GLU A 96 4.86 23.41 -12.48
C GLU A 96 3.86 23.33 -11.30
N ASN A 97 2.92 22.35 -11.34
CA ASN A 97 1.89 22.22 -10.32
C ASN A 97 2.09 21.00 -9.38
N ALA A 98 3.25 20.34 -9.45
CA ALA A 98 3.58 19.23 -8.55
C ALA A 98 3.52 19.67 -7.08
N GLY A 99 2.74 18.95 -6.26
CA GLY A 99 2.50 19.26 -4.86
C GLY A 99 1.24 20.09 -4.58
N ILE A 100 0.59 20.68 -5.60
CA ILE A 100 -0.59 21.55 -5.37
C ILE A 100 -1.75 20.79 -4.72
N GLU A 101 -2.01 19.55 -5.14
CA GLU A 101 -3.10 18.73 -4.60
C GLU A 101 -2.81 18.31 -3.15
N SER A 102 -1.55 18.02 -2.84
CA SER A 102 -1.10 17.74 -1.48
C SER A 102 -1.27 18.94 -0.54
N LEU A 103 -0.81 20.12 -1.00
CA LEU A 103 -0.95 21.37 -0.24
C LEU A 103 -2.43 21.78 -0.09
N MET A 104 -3.22 21.64 -1.14
CA MET A 104 -4.66 21.94 -1.12
C MET A 104 -5.39 21.07 -0.08
N LEU A 105 -5.21 19.76 -0.10
CA LEU A 105 -5.85 18.85 0.84
C LEU A 105 -5.35 19.05 2.27
N GLY A 106 -4.06 19.29 2.45
CA GLY A 106 -3.47 19.63 3.75
C GLY A 106 -4.07 20.92 4.30
N ALA A 107 -4.15 21.98 3.51
CA ALA A 107 -4.73 23.26 3.95
C ALA A 107 -6.26 23.16 4.17
N ALA A 108 -6.98 22.34 3.39
CA ALA A 108 -8.40 22.08 3.60
C ALA A 108 -8.69 21.42 4.94
N SER A 109 -7.78 20.57 5.42
CA SER A 109 -7.90 19.91 6.72
C SER A 109 -7.55 20.81 7.93
N GLU A 110 -6.99 22.00 7.71
CA GLU A 110 -6.66 22.93 8.80
C GLU A 110 -7.85 23.84 9.18
N ALA A 111 -8.60 24.38 8.19
CA ALA A 111 -9.69 25.30 8.45
C ALA A 111 -10.72 25.33 7.31
N SER A 112 -11.98 25.54 7.67
CA SER A 112 -13.09 25.69 6.73
C SER A 112 -14.02 26.85 7.13
N ALA A 113 -15.01 27.14 6.29
CA ALA A 113 -15.89 28.30 6.47
C ALA A 113 -16.59 28.32 7.82
N ASN A 114 -17.11 27.18 8.29
CA ASN A 114 -17.80 27.08 9.57
C ASN A 114 -16.90 26.65 10.72
N PHE A 115 -15.71 26.14 10.42
CA PHE A 115 -14.75 25.60 11.40
C PHE A 115 -13.39 26.27 11.19
N PRO A 116 -13.17 27.48 11.75
CA PRO A 116 -11.84 28.07 11.83
C PRO A 116 -10.89 27.12 12.58
N ARG A 117 -9.60 27.20 12.29
CA ARG A 117 -8.56 26.25 12.74
C ARG A 117 -8.66 25.86 14.22
N GLU A 118 -8.72 26.84 15.12
CA GLU A 118 -8.76 26.57 16.56
C GLU A 118 -10.02 25.80 16.97
N ARG A 119 -11.17 26.18 16.40
CA ARG A 119 -12.43 25.49 16.64
C ARG A 119 -12.40 24.07 16.08
N MET A 120 -11.91 23.89 14.83
CA MET A 120 -11.82 22.58 14.20
C MET A 120 -10.95 21.65 15.06
N ARG A 121 -9.75 22.08 15.45
CA ARG A 121 -8.84 21.31 16.29
C ARG A 121 -9.47 20.93 17.65
N ALA A 122 -10.09 21.88 18.30
CA ALA A 122 -10.72 21.65 19.61
C ALA A 122 -11.89 20.63 19.51
N GLU A 123 -12.75 20.75 18.49
CA GLU A 123 -13.87 19.83 18.29
C GLU A 123 -13.38 18.43 17.91
N LEU A 124 -12.43 18.31 16.99
CA LEU A 124 -11.85 17.02 16.58
C LEU A 124 -11.17 16.33 17.77
N ALA A 125 -10.36 17.05 18.55
CA ALA A 125 -9.70 16.50 19.73
C ALA A 125 -10.70 16.00 20.79
N ARG A 126 -11.76 16.78 21.07
CA ARG A 126 -12.81 16.40 22.03
C ARG A 126 -13.56 15.14 21.63
N MET A 127 -13.75 14.91 20.33
CA MET A 127 -14.46 13.75 19.80
C MET A 127 -13.55 12.53 19.51
N GLY A 128 -12.24 12.68 19.60
CA GLY A 128 -11.29 11.66 19.14
C GLY A 128 -11.39 11.41 17.62
N THR A 129 -11.86 12.41 16.87
CA THR A 129 -12.02 12.36 15.43
C THR A 129 -10.73 12.77 14.74
N GLN A 130 -10.39 12.10 13.66
CA GLN A 130 -9.23 12.41 12.85
C GLN A 130 -9.66 12.78 11.43
N ILE A 131 -9.16 13.90 10.92
CA ILE A 131 -9.24 14.29 9.51
C ILE A 131 -7.81 14.46 9.02
N GLY A 132 -7.50 13.84 7.89
CA GLY A 132 -6.17 13.90 7.28
C GLY A 132 -6.24 13.78 5.77
N SER A 133 -5.10 13.91 5.11
CA SER A 133 -5.00 13.75 3.66
C SER A 133 -3.90 12.77 3.29
N SER A 134 -4.05 12.15 2.13
CA SER A 134 -3.05 11.26 1.53
C SER A 134 -2.98 11.53 0.04
N VAL A 135 -1.78 11.49 -0.53
CA VAL A 135 -1.55 11.63 -1.96
C VAL A 135 -0.61 10.54 -2.46
N ASN A 136 -0.92 9.96 -3.59
CA ASN A 136 -0.06 9.02 -4.29
C ASN A 136 -0.10 9.26 -5.81
N TYR A 137 0.58 8.42 -6.58
CA TYR A 137 0.70 8.58 -8.02
C TYR A 137 -0.61 8.40 -8.78
N ASP A 138 -1.61 7.70 -8.21
CA ASP A 138 -2.85 7.35 -8.91
C ASP A 138 -4.08 8.09 -8.41
N TYR A 139 -4.07 8.52 -7.16
CA TYR A 139 -5.18 9.25 -6.53
C TYR A 139 -4.71 10.01 -5.29
N SER A 140 -5.58 10.91 -4.84
CA SER A 140 -5.42 11.58 -3.55
C SER A 140 -6.69 11.38 -2.72
N ALA A 141 -6.62 11.61 -1.42
CA ALA A 141 -7.78 11.43 -0.54
C ALA A 141 -7.80 12.45 0.61
N LEU A 142 -8.99 12.90 0.96
CA LEU A 142 -9.32 13.43 2.28
C LEU A 142 -9.97 12.31 3.09
N LEU A 143 -9.46 12.05 4.28
CA LEU A 143 -9.81 10.89 5.11
C LEU A 143 -10.43 11.35 6.42
N LEU A 144 -11.44 10.61 6.90
CA LEU A 144 -12.09 10.80 8.18
C LEU A 144 -12.11 9.47 8.94
N GLY A 145 -11.62 9.49 10.17
CA GLY A 145 -11.80 8.44 11.16
C GLY A 145 -12.56 8.97 12.38
N SER A 146 -13.68 8.37 12.73
CA SER A 146 -14.50 8.78 13.89
C SER A 146 -15.09 7.59 14.63
N THR A 147 -15.57 7.82 15.87
CA THR A 147 -16.51 6.89 16.49
C THR A 147 -17.88 7.02 15.82
N ARG A 148 -18.68 5.95 15.87
CA ARG A 148 -20.06 5.98 15.38
C ARG A 148 -20.91 7.04 16.12
N ALA A 149 -20.71 7.17 17.41
CA ALA A 149 -21.43 8.15 18.24
C ALA A 149 -21.15 9.60 17.82
N ASN A 150 -19.95 9.90 17.36
CA ASN A 150 -19.54 11.24 16.93
C ASN A 150 -19.64 11.45 15.42
N PHE A 151 -20.12 10.46 14.64
CA PHE A 151 -20.07 10.49 13.19
C PHE A 151 -20.82 11.69 12.61
N ASP A 152 -21.98 12.03 13.09
CA ASP A 152 -22.79 13.14 12.55
C ASP A 152 -22.03 14.47 12.62
N ARG A 153 -21.45 14.78 13.77
CA ARG A 153 -20.66 16.00 13.92
C ARG A 153 -19.33 15.93 13.16
N SER A 154 -18.70 14.79 13.13
CA SER A 154 -17.47 14.56 12.38
C SER A 154 -17.72 14.72 10.87
N TRP A 155 -18.84 14.22 10.36
CA TRP A 155 -19.28 14.39 8.98
C TRP A 155 -19.49 15.86 8.60
N GLU A 156 -20.12 16.67 9.48
CA GLU A 156 -20.29 18.10 9.25
C GLU A 156 -18.93 18.80 9.06
N ILE A 157 -17.96 18.51 9.94
CA ILE A 157 -16.61 19.10 9.84
C ILE A 157 -15.91 18.61 8.58
N PHE A 158 -15.97 17.32 8.29
CA PHE A 158 -15.34 16.71 7.12
C PHE A 158 -15.89 17.29 5.81
N THR A 159 -17.19 17.38 5.68
CA THR A 159 -17.82 17.93 4.49
C THR A 159 -17.55 19.42 4.33
N ASP A 160 -17.52 20.19 5.43
CA ASP A 160 -17.17 21.59 5.38
C ASP A 160 -15.70 21.81 4.98
N ALA A 161 -14.80 21.00 5.51
CA ALA A 161 -13.38 20.99 5.12
C ALA A 161 -13.20 20.63 3.63
N ALA A 162 -13.94 19.65 3.13
CA ALA A 162 -13.88 19.24 1.74
C ALA A 162 -14.50 20.25 0.77
N LEU A 163 -15.64 20.85 1.13
CA LEU A 163 -16.45 21.67 0.21
C LEU A 163 -16.18 23.17 0.34
N ARG A 164 -15.78 23.63 1.50
CA ARG A 164 -15.64 25.07 1.81
C ARG A 164 -14.36 25.39 2.58
N PRO A 165 -13.20 24.88 2.14
CA PRO A 165 -11.92 25.28 2.76
C PRO A 165 -11.71 26.78 2.59
N THR A 166 -11.16 27.45 3.61
CA THR A 166 -10.97 28.91 3.55
C THR A 166 -9.71 29.32 2.82
N PHE A 167 -8.70 28.47 2.82
CA PHE A 167 -7.37 28.78 2.28
C PHE A 167 -6.85 30.16 2.70
N LYS A 168 -6.95 30.46 4.01
CA LYS A 168 -6.37 31.69 4.54
C LYS A 168 -4.85 31.64 4.46
N THR A 169 -4.24 32.79 4.23
CA THR A 169 -2.79 32.90 4.05
C THR A 169 -2.01 32.23 5.18
N GLU A 170 -2.41 32.48 6.44
CA GLU A 170 -1.75 31.91 7.59
C GLU A 170 -1.87 30.37 7.68
N ASP A 171 -2.99 29.79 7.24
CA ASP A 171 -3.20 28.34 7.22
C ASP A 171 -2.40 27.69 6.09
N VAL A 172 -2.40 28.29 4.91
CA VAL A 172 -1.62 27.84 3.75
C VAL A 172 -0.13 27.88 4.06
N GLN A 173 0.37 29.00 4.58
CA GLN A 173 1.79 29.15 4.96
C GLN A 173 2.23 28.14 6.03
N LEU A 174 1.36 27.82 6.98
CA LEU A 174 1.65 26.81 7.99
C LEU A 174 1.87 25.42 7.34
N VAL A 175 0.97 25.02 6.44
CA VAL A 175 1.07 23.72 5.74
C VAL A 175 2.26 23.72 4.78
N GLN A 176 2.46 24.81 4.02
CA GLN A 176 3.65 24.96 3.18
C GLN A 176 4.96 24.78 3.97
N SER A 177 5.08 25.44 5.11
CA SER A 177 6.28 25.34 5.95
C SER A 177 6.54 23.92 6.41
N ARG A 178 5.49 23.20 6.83
CA ARG A 178 5.60 21.78 7.23
C ARG A 178 6.00 20.89 6.05
N MET A 179 5.38 21.06 4.89
CA MET A 179 5.71 20.29 3.69
C MET A 179 7.13 20.55 3.23
N ILE A 180 7.56 21.83 3.19
CA ILE A 180 8.92 22.22 2.78
C ILE A 180 9.95 21.64 3.76
N SER A 181 9.68 21.69 5.07
CA SER A 181 10.56 21.07 6.07
C SER A 181 10.70 19.57 5.80
N SER A 182 9.59 18.85 5.70
CA SER A 182 9.59 17.42 5.39
C SER A 182 10.35 17.11 4.09
N LEU A 183 10.11 17.89 3.02
CA LEU A 183 10.78 17.72 1.73
C LEU A 183 12.29 18.00 1.76
N ARG A 184 12.78 18.81 2.71
CA ARG A 184 14.21 19.03 2.94
C ARG A 184 14.82 17.93 3.79
N ASP A 185 14.15 17.56 4.87
CA ASP A 185 14.57 16.48 5.77
C ASP A 185 14.71 15.14 5.02
N ASP A 186 13.89 14.92 3.98
CA ASP A 186 14.00 13.75 3.09
C ASP A 186 15.39 13.62 2.43
N THR A 187 16.17 14.71 2.25
CA THR A 187 17.51 14.62 1.68
C THR A 187 18.57 14.22 2.71
N ASP A 188 18.31 14.36 4.00
CA ASP A 188 19.23 14.03 5.07
C ASP A 188 19.13 12.57 5.47
N ASP A 189 17.93 11.98 5.39
CA ASP A 189 17.70 10.56 5.59
C ASP A 189 18.14 9.75 4.36
N PRO A 190 19.11 8.81 4.49
CA PRO A 190 19.63 8.08 3.35
C PRO A 190 18.62 7.21 2.62
N ASP A 191 17.64 6.61 3.31
CA ASP A 191 16.62 5.76 2.72
C ASP A 191 15.64 6.58 1.88
N THR A 192 15.16 7.69 2.42
CA THR A 192 14.26 8.60 1.72
C THR A 192 14.95 9.24 0.52
N TYR A 193 16.23 9.60 0.66
CA TYR A 193 17.02 10.13 -0.44
C TYR A 193 17.27 9.09 -1.54
N LEU A 194 17.55 7.83 -1.17
CA LEU A 194 17.66 6.70 -2.11
C LEU A 194 16.37 6.52 -2.91
N GLN A 195 15.22 6.54 -2.23
CA GLN A 195 13.93 6.44 -2.89
C GLN A 195 13.72 7.58 -3.91
N ARG A 196 14.08 8.81 -3.58
CA ARG A 196 13.99 9.94 -4.50
C ARG A 196 14.87 9.78 -5.74
N LEU A 197 16.10 9.35 -5.54
CA LEU A 197 17.00 9.06 -6.66
C LEU A 197 16.42 7.94 -7.55
N GLN A 198 15.87 6.92 -6.93
CA GLN A 198 15.27 5.78 -7.62
C GLN A 198 14.03 6.17 -8.43
N GLU A 199 13.12 6.98 -7.86
CA GLU A 199 11.95 7.51 -8.56
C GLU A 199 12.36 8.34 -9.78
N ARG A 200 13.40 9.15 -9.66
CA ARG A 200 13.94 9.94 -10.79
C ARG A 200 14.43 9.05 -11.93
N VAL A 201 15.10 7.94 -11.62
CA VAL A 201 15.61 6.99 -12.62
C VAL A 201 14.49 6.15 -13.22
N ALA A 202 13.61 5.62 -12.37
CA ALA A 202 12.55 4.72 -12.80
C ALA A 202 11.47 5.42 -13.62
N TYR A 203 11.11 6.65 -13.25
CA TYR A 203 10.00 7.38 -13.87
C TYR A 203 10.43 8.42 -14.89
N ALA A 204 11.70 8.43 -15.32
CA ALA A 204 12.15 9.34 -16.38
C ALA A 204 11.30 9.21 -17.64
N GLY A 205 10.69 10.33 -18.08
CA GLY A 205 9.79 10.36 -19.23
C GLY A 205 8.37 9.83 -18.98
N HIS A 206 8.04 9.42 -17.79
CA HIS A 206 6.71 8.95 -17.38
C HIS A 206 5.98 10.01 -16.54
N PRO A 207 4.62 10.10 -16.54
CA PRO A 207 3.88 11.04 -15.69
C PRO A 207 4.21 10.95 -14.20
N TYR A 208 4.59 9.79 -13.69
CA TYR A 208 5.03 9.60 -12.29
C TYR A 208 6.35 10.31 -11.96
N PHE A 209 7.06 10.85 -12.92
CA PHE A 209 8.20 11.73 -12.66
C PHE A 209 7.79 13.00 -11.88
N ASN A 210 6.55 13.45 -12.08
CA ASN A 210 5.96 14.54 -11.30
C ASN A 210 5.44 14.01 -9.98
N ARG A 211 6.22 14.20 -8.92
CA ARG A 211 5.89 13.70 -7.58
C ARG A 211 4.61 14.35 -7.04
N PRO A 212 3.64 13.58 -6.52
CA PRO A 212 2.43 14.12 -5.93
C PRO A 212 2.67 15.07 -4.75
N GLN A 213 3.77 14.87 -4.00
CA GLN A 213 4.19 15.73 -2.89
C GLN A 213 4.85 17.03 -3.36
N GLY A 214 5.26 17.12 -4.63
CA GLY A 214 5.99 18.25 -5.17
C GLY A 214 7.45 18.33 -4.77
N THR A 215 8.02 19.51 -4.93
CA THR A 215 9.35 19.90 -4.46
C THR A 215 9.23 21.08 -3.50
N ALA A 216 10.28 21.40 -2.75
CA ALA A 216 10.30 22.56 -1.88
C ALA A 216 10.03 23.86 -2.65
N GLU A 217 10.55 23.96 -3.90
CA GLU A 217 10.39 25.10 -4.78
C GLU A 217 8.95 25.23 -5.30
N THR A 218 8.34 24.13 -5.79
CA THR A 218 6.96 24.17 -6.29
C THR A 218 5.98 24.45 -5.18
N VAL A 219 6.13 23.79 -4.03
CA VAL A 219 5.26 24.01 -2.86
C VAL A 219 5.37 25.46 -2.37
N ALA A 220 6.57 26.05 -2.31
CA ALA A 220 6.77 27.43 -1.90
C ALA A 220 6.14 28.48 -2.87
N SER A 221 5.95 28.12 -4.14
CA SER A 221 5.43 29.03 -5.15
C SER A 221 3.91 29.21 -5.13
N PHE A 222 3.16 28.27 -4.52
CA PHE A 222 1.70 28.31 -4.55
C PHE A 222 1.10 29.36 -3.63
N THR A 223 0.12 30.07 -4.14
CA THR A 223 -0.66 31.06 -3.41
C THR A 223 -2.00 30.49 -2.94
N PRO A 224 -2.67 31.11 -1.97
CA PRO A 224 -4.04 30.75 -1.61
C PRO A 224 -5.02 30.78 -2.80
N GLU A 225 -4.80 31.66 -3.78
CA GLU A 225 -5.63 31.74 -4.98
C GLU A 225 -5.42 30.55 -5.90
N ASP A 226 -4.19 30.07 -6.07
CA ASP A 226 -3.90 28.86 -6.83
C ASP A 226 -4.63 27.65 -6.23
N LEU A 227 -4.65 27.54 -4.89
CA LEU A 227 -5.35 26.45 -4.20
C LEU A 227 -6.86 26.55 -4.38
N ARG A 228 -7.47 27.77 -4.33
CA ARG A 228 -8.90 27.96 -4.59
C ARG A 228 -9.26 27.54 -6.00
N LYS A 229 -8.48 27.98 -6.98
CA LYS A 229 -8.68 27.64 -8.40
C LYS A 229 -8.55 26.12 -8.61
N TYR A 230 -7.51 25.49 -8.05
CA TYR A 230 -7.31 24.05 -8.17
C TYR A 230 -8.43 23.25 -7.49
N HIS A 231 -8.87 23.69 -6.30
CA HIS A 231 -10.01 23.11 -5.58
C HIS A 231 -11.28 23.16 -6.43
N GLN A 232 -11.63 24.30 -7.01
CA GLN A 232 -12.81 24.45 -7.87
C GLN A 232 -12.77 23.53 -9.09
N GLN A 233 -11.60 23.35 -9.70
CA GLN A 233 -11.40 22.46 -10.85
C GLN A 233 -11.47 20.98 -10.47
N THR A 234 -11.12 20.65 -9.24
CA THR A 234 -11.01 19.28 -8.75
C THR A 234 -12.31 18.76 -8.14
N MET A 235 -13.08 19.63 -7.47
CA MET A 235 -14.30 19.26 -6.76
C MET A 235 -15.50 19.13 -7.72
N GLN A 236 -15.45 18.10 -8.57
CA GLN A 236 -16.49 17.68 -9.49
C GLN A 236 -16.84 16.22 -9.19
N THR A 237 -18.14 15.88 -9.13
CA THR A 237 -18.57 14.54 -8.73
C THR A 237 -18.05 13.43 -9.64
N SER A 238 -17.88 13.70 -10.95
CA SER A 238 -17.27 12.76 -11.89
C SER A 238 -15.80 12.42 -11.57
N ARG A 239 -15.08 13.30 -10.87
CA ARG A 239 -13.68 13.11 -10.48
C ARG A 239 -13.54 12.43 -9.09
N LEU A 240 -14.62 12.35 -8.34
CA LEU A 240 -14.62 11.88 -6.96
C LEU A 240 -15.09 10.43 -6.84
N LEU A 241 -14.63 9.78 -5.77
CA LEU A 241 -15.14 8.52 -5.25
C LEU A 241 -15.28 8.68 -3.74
N LEU A 242 -16.43 8.29 -3.19
CA LEU A 242 -16.64 8.29 -1.75
C LEU A 242 -16.73 6.85 -1.25
N VAL A 243 -15.87 6.47 -0.32
CA VAL A 243 -15.89 5.15 0.30
C VAL A 243 -16.11 5.30 1.80
N ILE A 244 -17.09 4.57 2.33
CA ILE A 244 -17.44 4.61 3.75
C ILE A 244 -17.54 3.18 4.27
N VAL A 245 -16.94 2.92 5.43
CA VAL A 245 -17.01 1.63 6.12
C VAL A 245 -17.42 1.87 7.57
N GLY A 246 -18.52 1.23 7.99
CA GLY A 246 -19.05 1.36 9.35
C GLY A 246 -20.46 0.82 9.48
N ASP A 247 -21.03 0.91 10.68
CA ASP A 247 -22.42 0.52 10.93
C ASP A 247 -23.35 1.72 10.71
N LEU A 248 -23.64 2.02 9.44
CA LEU A 248 -24.47 3.14 9.01
C LEU A 248 -25.67 2.65 8.17
N ASP A 249 -26.75 3.41 8.21
CA ASP A 249 -27.93 3.19 7.36
C ASP A 249 -27.69 3.81 5.97
N ALA A 250 -27.89 3.00 4.91
CA ALA A 250 -27.62 3.39 3.53
C ALA A 250 -28.57 4.50 3.03
N ALA A 251 -29.85 4.48 3.44
CA ALA A 251 -30.84 5.45 2.97
C ALA A 251 -30.56 6.84 3.60
N GLN A 252 -30.33 6.89 4.90
CA GLN A 252 -29.97 8.13 5.61
C GLN A 252 -28.64 8.71 5.08
N LEU A 253 -27.66 7.83 4.82
CA LEU A 253 -26.38 8.27 4.27
C LEU A 253 -26.53 8.84 2.86
N LYS A 254 -27.34 8.23 2.00
CA LYS A 254 -27.62 8.72 0.65
C LYS A 254 -28.25 10.12 0.67
N GLU A 255 -29.22 10.38 1.53
CA GLU A 255 -29.82 11.71 1.71
C GLU A 255 -28.78 12.75 2.19
N ARG A 256 -27.95 12.35 3.14
CA ARG A 256 -26.86 13.18 3.68
C ARG A 256 -25.83 13.54 2.61
N ILE A 257 -25.45 12.59 1.77
CA ILE A 257 -24.52 12.83 0.63
C ILE A 257 -25.20 13.72 -0.41
N ALA A 258 -26.46 13.50 -0.72
CA ALA A 258 -27.20 14.33 -1.68
C ALA A 258 -27.30 15.79 -1.21
N SER A 259 -27.46 16.03 0.07
CA SER A 259 -27.51 17.38 0.66
C SER A 259 -26.15 18.08 0.77
N THR A 260 -25.04 17.35 0.63
CA THR A 260 -23.66 17.83 0.72
C THR A 260 -22.92 17.72 -0.62
N PHE A 261 -22.18 16.65 -0.85
CA PHE A 261 -21.39 16.39 -2.06
C PHE A 261 -22.24 16.35 -3.35
N GLY A 262 -23.52 15.93 -3.24
CA GLY A 262 -24.44 15.91 -4.38
C GLY A 262 -24.77 17.29 -4.97
N LYS A 263 -24.42 18.37 -4.27
CA LYS A 263 -24.55 19.76 -4.75
C LYS A 263 -23.36 20.24 -5.59
N LEU A 264 -22.28 19.47 -5.63
CA LEU A 264 -21.14 19.77 -6.49
C LEU A 264 -21.53 19.70 -7.98
N PRO A 265 -20.85 20.44 -8.85
CA PRO A 265 -21.01 20.26 -10.28
C PRO A 265 -20.63 18.83 -10.67
N ARG A 266 -21.35 18.25 -11.63
CA ARG A 266 -21.03 16.90 -12.11
C ARG A 266 -19.67 16.86 -12.79
N GLY A 267 -19.42 17.84 -13.67
CA GLY A 267 -18.23 17.84 -14.51
C GLY A 267 -18.22 16.71 -15.55
N ASP A 268 -17.12 16.60 -16.25
CA ASP A 268 -16.92 15.64 -17.33
C ASP A 268 -15.58 14.89 -17.23
N TYR A 269 -14.99 14.86 -16.03
CA TYR A 269 -13.71 14.20 -15.81
C TYR A 269 -13.76 12.73 -16.21
N LYS A 270 -12.78 12.32 -17.03
CA LYS A 270 -12.55 10.91 -17.41
C LYS A 270 -11.12 10.54 -17.08
N PRO A 271 -10.90 9.47 -16.30
CA PRO A 271 -9.56 8.99 -16.01
C PRO A 271 -8.81 8.66 -17.31
N GLN A 272 -7.62 9.22 -17.46
CA GLN A 272 -6.75 8.85 -18.59
C GLN A 272 -6.04 7.51 -18.26
N PRO A 273 -5.86 6.62 -19.24
CA PRO A 273 -5.04 5.44 -19.06
C PRO A 273 -3.61 5.79 -18.64
N VAL A 274 -3.02 4.99 -17.76
CA VAL A 274 -1.61 5.12 -17.41
C VAL A 274 -0.79 4.26 -18.37
N GLN A 275 0.19 4.87 -19.02
CA GLN A 275 1.18 4.12 -19.79
C GLN A 275 1.96 3.20 -18.85
N GLN A 276 2.13 1.93 -19.21
CA GLN A 276 2.95 1.02 -18.41
C GLN A 276 4.44 1.36 -18.55
N LEU A 277 5.17 1.19 -17.46
CA LEU A 277 6.63 1.36 -17.46
C LEU A 277 7.29 0.29 -18.32
N SER A 278 8.36 0.67 -19.02
CA SER A 278 9.17 -0.24 -19.81
C SER A 278 10.65 0.05 -19.59
N PHE A 279 11.39 -0.94 -19.13
CA PHE A 279 12.83 -0.88 -18.93
C PHE A 279 13.52 -1.75 -19.98
N SER A 280 14.25 -1.12 -20.90
CA SER A 280 14.88 -1.80 -22.05
C SER A 280 16.24 -2.43 -21.70
N ALA A 281 16.90 -1.94 -20.65
CA ALA A 281 18.21 -2.42 -20.21
C ALA A 281 18.39 -2.14 -18.70
N PRO A 282 19.25 -2.91 -18.00
CA PRO A 282 19.66 -2.60 -16.65
C PRO A 282 20.50 -1.31 -16.63
N THR A 283 20.36 -0.54 -15.54
CA THR A 283 21.14 0.71 -15.35
C THR A 283 21.64 0.80 -13.91
N LEU A 284 22.74 1.54 -13.71
CA LEU A 284 23.27 1.85 -12.40
C LEU A 284 23.62 3.33 -12.28
N GLU A 285 22.99 4.01 -11.32
CA GLU A 285 23.44 5.31 -10.81
C GLU A 285 24.07 5.15 -9.43
N VAL A 286 25.23 5.78 -9.20
CA VAL A 286 25.89 5.78 -7.90
C VAL A 286 26.10 7.22 -7.45
N THR A 287 25.54 7.54 -6.28
CA THR A 287 25.69 8.85 -5.64
C THR A 287 26.63 8.73 -4.45
N GLN A 288 27.72 9.49 -4.48
CA GLN A 288 28.71 9.46 -3.40
C GLN A 288 28.19 10.21 -2.16
N ARG A 289 28.18 9.51 -1.03
CA ARG A 289 28.02 10.08 0.31
C ARG A 289 29.01 9.38 1.24
N GLY A 290 29.53 10.10 2.23
CA GLY A 290 30.46 9.58 3.24
C GLY A 290 29.75 8.75 4.32
N LEU A 291 29.02 7.72 3.93
CA LEU A 291 28.26 6.83 4.82
C LEU A 291 29.06 5.56 5.12
N PRO A 292 28.89 4.96 6.32
CA PRO A 292 29.62 3.75 6.72
C PRO A 292 29.12 2.50 5.99
N THR A 293 27.97 2.55 5.32
CA THR A 293 27.34 1.46 4.56
C THR A 293 26.78 1.97 3.25
N ASN A 294 26.61 1.08 2.28
CA ASN A 294 25.94 1.40 1.02
C ASN A 294 24.44 1.17 1.17
N TYR A 295 23.63 2.05 0.59
CA TYR A 295 22.18 1.93 0.46
C TYR A 295 21.89 1.63 -1.00
N ILE A 296 21.20 0.53 -1.28
CA ILE A 296 21.01 0.00 -2.62
C ILE A 296 19.53 -0.27 -2.85
N GLN A 297 19.00 0.26 -3.94
CA GLN A 297 17.66 -0.08 -4.42
C GLN A 297 17.72 -0.39 -5.92
N GLY A 298 17.03 -1.46 -6.33
CA GLY A 298 16.83 -1.80 -7.72
C GLY A 298 15.35 -1.95 -8.00
N LEU A 299 14.86 -1.34 -9.09
CA LEU A 299 13.47 -1.48 -9.54
C LEU A 299 13.40 -2.21 -10.89
N PHE A 300 12.41 -3.08 -11.00
CA PHE A 300 11.98 -3.72 -12.24
C PHE A 300 10.49 -3.42 -12.48
N THR A 301 10.04 -3.55 -13.73
CA THR A 301 8.62 -3.39 -14.05
C THR A 301 7.80 -4.54 -13.49
N ALA A 302 6.55 -4.28 -13.10
CA ALA A 302 5.66 -5.29 -12.57
C ALA A 302 4.28 -5.22 -13.24
N PRO A 303 3.49 -6.30 -13.20
CA PRO A 303 2.14 -6.28 -13.74
C PRO A 303 1.25 -5.31 -12.97
N PRO A 304 0.36 -4.54 -13.65
CA PRO A 304 -0.64 -3.74 -12.98
C PRO A 304 -1.65 -4.61 -12.22
N LEU A 305 -2.35 -4.03 -11.25
CA LEU A 305 -3.37 -4.75 -10.45
C LEU A 305 -4.52 -5.34 -11.29
N THR A 306 -4.71 -4.86 -12.52
CA THR A 306 -5.72 -5.35 -13.47
C THR A 306 -5.27 -6.57 -14.29
N SER A 307 -4.03 -7.02 -14.11
CA SER A 307 -3.47 -8.18 -14.82
C SER A 307 -3.51 -9.43 -13.96
N ASP A 308 -3.84 -10.58 -14.54
CA ASP A 308 -3.78 -11.88 -13.84
C ASP A 308 -2.35 -12.23 -13.39
N ASP A 309 -1.32 -11.69 -14.05
CA ASP A 309 0.08 -11.85 -13.66
C ASP A 309 0.39 -11.25 -12.27
N ILE A 310 -0.48 -10.38 -11.72
CA ILE A 310 -0.25 -9.77 -10.41
C ILE A 310 -0.23 -10.82 -9.28
N TYR A 311 -1.04 -11.85 -9.40
CA TYR A 311 -1.17 -12.86 -8.35
C TYR A 311 0.08 -13.75 -8.25
N PRO A 312 0.57 -14.39 -9.33
CA PRO A 312 1.84 -15.10 -9.27
C PRO A 312 3.03 -14.16 -8.99
N MET A 313 2.97 -12.88 -9.39
CA MET A 313 4.02 -11.91 -9.09
C MET A 313 4.09 -11.57 -7.60
N ARG A 314 2.96 -11.52 -6.90
CA ARG A 314 2.91 -11.41 -5.43
C ARG A 314 3.62 -12.58 -4.76
N VAL A 315 3.32 -13.80 -5.20
CA VAL A 315 3.96 -15.02 -4.68
C VAL A 315 5.46 -15.01 -4.99
N ALA A 316 5.86 -14.68 -6.25
CA ALA A 316 7.26 -14.58 -6.64
C ALA A 316 8.05 -13.58 -5.78
N SER A 317 7.48 -12.40 -5.53
CA SER A 317 8.12 -11.37 -4.70
C SER A 317 8.24 -11.79 -3.22
N ALA A 318 7.27 -12.53 -2.70
CA ALA A 318 7.32 -13.03 -1.32
C ALA A 318 8.36 -14.16 -1.17
N ILE A 319 8.40 -15.13 -2.10
CA ILE A 319 9.44 -16.18 -2.11
C ILE A 319 10.83 -15.54 -2.22
N LEU A 320 10.99 -14.55 -3.10
CA LEU A 320 12.26 -13.83 -3.23
C LEU A 320 12.65 -13.14 -1.93
N ARG A 321 11.72 -12.43 -1.28
CA ARG A 321 11.97 -11.76 0.01
C ARG A 321 12.47 -12.75 1.07
N ASP A 322 11.82 -13.90 1.20
CA ASP A 322 12.16 -14.90 2.20
C ASP A 322 13.52 -15.55 1.90
N ARG A 323 13.82 -15.84 0.62
CA ARG A 323 15.15 -16.33 0.19
C ARG A 323 16.24 -15.29 0.44
N LEU A 324 16.00 -14.01 0.16
CA LEU A 324 16.96 -12.95 0.45
C LEU A 324 17.23 -12.82 1.95
N PHE A 325 16.20 -12.92 2.78
CA PHE A 325 16.38 -12.91 4.23
C PHE A 325 17.28 -14.08 4.68
N GLU A 326 17.00 -15.28 4.21
CA GLU A 326 17.77 -16.48 4.55
C GLU A 326 19.22 -16.39 4.04
N GLU A 327 19.43 -16.09 2.75
CA GLU A 327 20.72 -16.16 2.11
C GLU A 327 21.63 -14.98 2.48
N VAL A 328 21.08 -13.76 2.59
CA VAL A 328 21.87 -12.56 2.85
C VAL A 328 22.07 -12.34 4.35
N ARG A 329 20.98 -12.46 5.14
CA ARG A 329 21.03 -12.16 6.58
C ARG A 329 21.43 -13.38 7.41
N VAL A 330 20.73 -14.50 7.27
CA VAL A 330 20.89 -15.65 8.16
C VAL A 330 22.20 -16.39 7.87
N LYS A 331 22.41 -16.79 6.61
CA LYS A 331 23.57 -17.62 6.23
C LYS A 331 24.87 -16.84 6.10
N ARG A 332 24.83 -15.60 5.61
CA ARG A 332 26.07 -14.84 5.27
C ARG A 332 26.30 -13.60 6.11
N ASN A 333 25.29 -13.16 6.87
CA ASN A 333 25.37 -11.93 7.71
C ASN A 333 25.89 -10.71 6.94
N LEU A 334 25.48 -10.55 5.67
CA LEU A 334 25.90 -9.44 4.80
C LEU A 334 25.06 -8.18 5.01
N SER A 335 23.82 -8.34 5.47
CA SER A 335 22.90 -7.24 5.75
C SER A 335 21.89 -7.62 6.81
N TYR A 336 21.42 -6.61 7.56
CA TYR A 336 20.35 -6.79 8.54
C TYR A 336 18.95 -6.85 7.89
N ALA A 337 18.72 -6.08 6.83
CA ALA A 337 17.39 -5.86 6.25
C ALA A 337 17.38 -5.97 4.71
N PRO A 338 17.78 -7.12 4.12
CA PRO A 338 17.53 -7.34 2.70
C PRO A 338 16.02 -7.50 2.47
N SER A 339 15.51 -6.94 1.38
CA SER A 339 14.09 -7.01 1.07
C SER A 339 13.83 -7.11 -0.43
N ALA A 340 12.72 -7.77 -0.77
CA ALA A 340 12.06 -7.67 -2.07
C ALA A 340 10.63 -7.19 -1.85
N PHE A 341 10.12 -6.36 -2.76
CA PHE A 341 8.80 -5.77 -2.64
C PHE A 341 8.08 -5.67 -3.99
N LEU A 342 6.77 -5.56 -3.94
CA LEU A 342 5.90 -5.35 -5.08
C LEU A 342 4.99 -4.16 -4.78
N GLY A 343 4.87 -3.23 -5.72
CA GLY A 343 3.96 -2.10 -5.63
C GLY A 343 2.51 -2.45 -5.96
N SER A 344 1.65 -1.42 -5.86
CA SER A 344 0.23 -1.51 -6.18
C SER A 344 -0.24 -0.33 -7.05
N GLN A 345 0.66 0.27 -7.81
CA GLN A 345 0.40 1.40 -8.70
C GLN A 345 -0.23 0.94 -10.01
N ALA A 346 -0.90 1.87 -10.72
CA ALA A 346 -1.43 1.59 -12.06
C ALA A 346 -0.31 1.30 -13.08
N ALA A 347 0.81 2.04 -13.04
CA ALA A 347 2.06 1.65 -13.70
C ALA A 347 2.97 1.04 -12.63
N ASN A 348 2.89 -0.28 -12.48
CA ASN A 348 3.42 -0.97 -11.31
C ASN A 348 4.91 -1.31 -11.44
N ILE A 349 5.55 -1.38 -10.28
CA ILE A 349 6.94 -1.76 -10.09
C ILE A 349 7.07 -2.82 -9.01
N GLY A 350 8.13 -3.59 -9.10
CA GLY A 350 8.67 -4.36 -8.00
C GLY A 350 10.13 -4.01 -7.81
N GLY A 351 10.73 -4.46 -6.73
CA GLY A 351 12.12 -4.10 -6.49
C GLY A 351 12.82 -4.86 -5.39
N LEU A 352 14.08 -4.52 -5.24
CA LEU A 352 15.00 -4.98 -4.22
C LEU A 352 15.48 -3.78 -3.40
N TYR A 353 15.72 -4.02 -2.12
CA TYR A 353 16.35 -3.05 -1.23
C TYR A 353 17.34 -3.76 -0.30
N VAL A 354 18.48 -3.13 -0.04
CA VAL A 354 19.44 -3.60 0.94
C VAL A 354 20.37 -2.48 1.41
N THR A 355 20.78 -2.53 2.67
CA THR A 355 21.95 -1.81 3.18
C THR A 355 23.09 -2.80 3.39
N ALA A 356 24.28 -2.54 2.85
CA ALA A 356 25.40 -3.46 2.97
C ALA A 356 26.76 -2.74 2.98
N VAL A 357 27.70 -3.22 3.78
CA VAL A 357 29.08 -2.76 3.76
C VAL A 357 29.75 -3.24 2.48
N ASP A 358 29.65 -4.53 2.16
CA ASP A 358 30.10 -5.10 0.87
C ASP A 358 28.92 -5.18 -0.12
N ALA A 359 28.76 -4.12 -0.89
CA ALA A 359 27.71 -4.00 -1.90
C ALA A 359 27.84 -5.08 -2.99
N ASN A 360 29.06 -5.38 -3.43
CA ASN A 360 29.32 -6.29 -4.54
C ASN A 360 28.96 -7.73 -4.17
N GLN A 361 29.44 -8.20 -3.03
CA GLN A 361 29.13 -9.55 -2.54
C GLN A 361 27.62 -9.70 -2.29
N THR A 362 27.02 -8.72 -1.63
CA THR A 362 25.60 -8.75 -1.31
C THR A 362 24.74 -8.79 -2.56
N MET A 363 25.06 -7.97 -3.57
CA MET A 363 24.27 -7.94 -4.80
C MET A 363 24.47 -9.20 -5.66
N ARG A 364 25.66 -9.82 -5.68
CA ARG A 364 25.82 -11.15 -6.33
C ARG A 364 24.88 -12.19 -5.72
N VAL A 365 24.74 -12.20 -4.38
CA VAL A 365 23.80 -13.13 -3.70
C VAL A 365 22.36 -12.79 -4.08
N MET A 366 21.94 -11.52 -3.99
CA MET A 366 20.58 -11.12 -4.27
C MET A 366 20.16 -11.37 -5.72
N LEU A 367 21.03 -11.05 -6.68
CA LEU A 367 20.78 -11.32 -8.11
C LEU A 367 20.82 -12.82 -8.43
N GLY A 368 21.64 -13.58 -7.69
CA GLY A 368 21.64 -15.04 -7.76
C GLY A 368 20.28 -15.63 -7.35
N GLU A 369 19.63 -15.10 -6.31
CA GLU A 369 18.30 -15.57 -5.91
C GLU A 369 17.20 -15.21 -6.94
N ILE A 370 17.31 -14.08 -7.64
CA ILE A 370 16.44 -13.80 -8.80
C ILE A 370 16.66 -14.83 -9.89
N SER A 371 17.93 -15.11 -10.25
CA SER A 371 18.25 -16.11 -11.28
C SER A 371 17.72 -17.50 -10.89
N ARG A 372 17.87 -17.90 -9.64
CA ARG A 372 17.30 -19.16 -9.15
C ARG A 372 15.78 -19.20 -9.28
N LEU A 373 15.10 -18.10 -8.93
CA LEU A 373 13.63 -18.02 -9.07
C LEU A 373 13.17 -18.10 -10.54
N GLN A 374 14.02 -17.63 -11.49
CA GLN A 374 13.75 -17.67 -12.91
C GLN A 374 14.01 -19.04 -13.54
N HIS A 375 15.00 -19.81 -13.05
CA HIS A 375 15.53 -20.98 -13.78
C HIS A 375 15.42 -22.29 -12.99
N GLU A 376 15.36 -22.26 -11.66
CA GLU A 376 15.22 -23.47 -10.86
C GLU A 376 13.74 -23.83 -10.62
N GLN A 377 13.50 -25.10 -10.39
CA GLN A 377 12.17 -25.57 -10.04
C GLN A 377 11.76 -25.02 -8.66
N ILE A 378 10.56 -24.47 -8.59
CA ILE A 378 9.97 -23.95 -7.34
C ILE A 378 9.13 -25.08 -6.74
N ASP A 379 9.25 -25.30 -5.42
CA ASP A 379 8.49 -26.30 -4.71
C ASP A 379 7.02 -25.84 -4.56
N ASP A 380 6.09 -26.78 -4.74
CA ASP A 380 4.66 -26.57 -4.46
C ASP A 380 4.40 -26.13 -3.03
N ASP A 381 5.19 -26.64 -2.08
CA ASP A 381 5.02 -26.31 -0.65
C ASP A 381 5.51 -24.89 -0.32
N ASP A 382 6.51 -24.37 -1.03
CA ASP A 382 6.90 -22.95 -0.95
C ASP A 382 5.73 -22.06 -1.38
N VAL A 383 5.08 -22.37 -2.51
CA VAL A 383 3.93 -21.61 -3.01
C VAL A 383 2.76 -21.67 -2.03
N LYS A 384 2.43 -22.85 -1.51
CA LYS A 384 1.33 -23.04 -0.53
C LYS A 384 1.60 -22.30 0.78
N SER A 385 2.85 -22.30 1.25
CA SER A 385 3.26 -21.59 2.47
C SER A 385 3.04 -20.08 2.31
N ILE A 386 3.50 -19.50 1.21
CA ILE A 386 3.31 -18.08 0.89
C ILE A 386 1.83 -17.72 0.76
N VAL A 387 1.03 -18.55 0.07
CA VAL A 387 -0.42 -18.32 -0.04
C VAL A 387 -1.09 -18.33 1.33
N SER A 388 -0.69 -19.24 2.22
CA SER A 388 -1.22 -19.32 3.60
C SER A 388 -0.84 -18.08 4.41
N GLN A 389 0.36 -17.53 4.23
CA GLN A 389 0.77 -16.27 4.84
C GLN A 389 -0.06 -15.10 4.32
N TYR A 390 -0.25 -14.99 3.00
CA TYR A 390 -1.10 -13.96 2.41
C TYR A 390 -2.54 -14.01 2.92
N LEU A 391 -3.08 -15.20 3.15
CA LEU A 391 -4.42 -15.35 3.73
C LEU A 391 -4.49 -14.75 5.15
N THR A 392 -3.48 -15.00 5.96
CA THR A 392 -3.36 -14.42 7.30
C THR A 392 -3.26 -12.89 7.23
N ASP A 393 -2.35 -12.38 6.41
CA ASP A 393 -2.13 -10.94 6.23
C ASP A 393 -3.38 -10.24 5.68
N TYR A 394 -4.12 -10.89 4.77
CA TYR A 394 -5.38 -10.38 4.25
C TYR A 394 -6.41 -10.19 5.37
N TYR A 395 -6.63 -11.21 6.20
CA TYR A 395 -7.59 -11.09 7.29
C TYR A 395 -7.17 -10.05 8.34
N LEU A 396 -5.89 -9.99 8.70
CA LEU A 396 -5.36 -8.94 9.58
C LEU A 396 -5.55 -7.55 8.95
N GLY A 397 -5.31 -7.42 7.64
CA GLY A 397 -5.55 -6.18 6.90
C GLY A 397 -7.02 -5.75 6.86
N GLN A 398 -7.96 -6.67 7.04
CA GLN A 398 -9.41 -6.38 7.08
C GLN A 398 -9.94 -6.03 8.49
N GLU A 399 -9.10 -5.96 9.52
CA GLU A 399 -9.55 -5.70 10.90
C GLU A 399 -10.12 -4.29 11.10
N THR A 400 -9.57 -3.28 10.43
CA THR A 400 -9.99 -1.89 10.62
C THR A 400 -10.90 -1.40 9.50
N ASN A 401 -11.82 -0.48 9.83
CA ASN A 401 -12.68 0.16 8.82
C ASN A 401 -11.86 0.99 7.84
N ALA A 402 -10.77 1.62 8.30
CA ALA A 402 -9.89 2.41 7.46
C ALA A 402 -9.16 1.56 6.41
N ALA A 403 -8.63 0.39 6.82
CA ALA A 403 -7.99 -0.54 5.90
C ALA A 403 -8.97 -1.06 4.85
N GLN A 404 -10.19 -1.45 5.25
CA GLN A 404 -11.23 -1.88 4.33
C GLN A 404 -11.66 -0.77 3.35
N ALA A 405 -11.76 0.47 3.82
CA ALA A 405 -12.07 1.61 2.95
C ALA A 405 -10.95 1.88 1.93
N GLY A 406 -9.69 1.78 2.37
CA GLY A 406 -8.52 1.92 1.50
C GLY A 406 -8.43 0.83 0.44
N ASP A 407 -8.70 -0.41 0.81
CA ASP A 407 -8.68 -1.56 -0.10
C ASP A 407 -9.78 -1.43 -1.18
N LEU A 408 -11.02 -1.14 -0.79
CA LEU A 408 -12.11 -0.86 -1.73
C LEU A 408 -11.76 0.28 -2.71
N ALA A 409 -11.15 1.36 -2.20
CA ALA A 409 -10.76 2.50 -3.02
C ALA A 409 -9.62 2.15 -3.97
N LEU A 410 -8.59 1.43 -3.51
CA LEU A 410 -7.47 0.97 -4.34
C LEU A 410 -7.97 0.15 -5.53
N TYR A 411 -8.80 -0.86 -5.26
CA TYR A 411 -9.31 -1.70 -6.32
C TYR A 411 -10.29 -0.97 -7.24
N GLU A 412 -11.12 -0.06 -6.72
CA GLU A 412 -12.01 0.76 -7.55
C GLU A 412 -11.24 1.73 -8.47
N LEU A 413 -10.13 2.29 -7.99
CA LEU A 413 -9.39 3.34 -8.70
C LEU A 413 -8.28 2.79 -9.60
N VAL A 414 -7.68 1.66 -9.21
CA VAL A 414 -6.46 1.09 -9.82
C VAL A 414 -6.64 -0.37 -10.23
N GLY A 415 -7.42 -1.13 -9.48
CA GLY A 415 -7.55 -2.58 -9.63
C GLY A 415 -8.70 -3.06 -10.51
N GLY A 416 -9.29 -2.19 -11.35
CA GLY A 416 -10.35 -2.58 -12.31
C GLY A 416 -11.76 -2.69 -11.72
N GLY A 417 -11.95 -2.33 -10.46
CA GLY A 417 -13.23 -2.30 -9.76
C GLY A 417 -13.14 -2.90 -8.36
N TRP A 418 -13.89 -2.34 -7.43
CA TRP A 418 -13.82 -2.71 -6.02
C TRP A 418 -14.11 -4.22 -5.74
N ARG A 419 -14.88 -4.89 -6.63
CA ARG A 419 -15.21 -6.32 -6.47
C ARG A 419 -13.98 -7.21 -6.53
N ASN A 420 -12.97 -6.82 -7.30
CA ASN A 420 -11.72 -7.57 -7.44
C ASN A 420 -10.94 -7.66 -6.11
N SER A 421 -11.20 -6.76 -5.14
CA SER A 421 -10.59 -6.86 -3.80
C SER A 421 -10.99 -8.13 -3.04
N PHE A 422 -12.17 -8.69 -3.35
CA PHE A 422 -12.68 -9.91 -2.72
C PHE A 422 -12.22 -11.19 -3.43
N GLU A 423 -11.68 -11.09 -4.64
CA GLU A 423 -11.26 -12.24 -5.45
C GLU A 423 -9.76 -12.58 -5.28
N VAL A 424 -9.02 -11.72 -4.58
CA VAL A 424 -7.55 -11.82 -4.43
C VAL A 424 -7.11 -13.19 -3.90
N ILE A 425 -7.76 -13.67 -2.86
CA ILE A 425 -7.37 -14.93 -2.19
C ILE A 425 -7.62 -16.14 -3.09
N GLU A 426 -8.72 -16.16 -3.81
CA GLU A 426 -9.01 -17.26 -4.74
C GLU A 426 -8.01 -17.30 -5.90
N HIS A 427 -7.65 -16.14 -6.45
CA HIS A 427 -6.61 -16.06 -7.48
C HIS A 427 -5.24 -16.49 -6.93
N LEU A 428 -4.88 -16.10 -5.70
CA LEU A 428 -3.62 -16.53 -5.08
C LEU A 428 -3.56 -18.05 -4.87
N LYS A 429 -4.67 -18.67 -4.45
CA LYS A 429 -4.77 -20.14 -4.29
C LYS A 429 -4.63 -20.89 -5.60
N ALA A 430 -4.95 -20.27 -6.72
CA ALA A 430 -4.84 -20.87 -8.06
C ALA A 430 -3.43 -20.81 -8.65
N VAL A 431 -2.50 -20.04 -8.03
CA VAL A 431 -1.12 -19.88 -8.51
C VAL A 431 -0.35 -21.19 -8.42
N LYS A 432 0.37 -21.52 -9.49
CA LYS A 432 1.24 -22.70 -9.60
C LYS A 432 2.71 -22.29 -9.67
N PRO A 433 3.65 -23.18 -9.29
CA PRO A 433 5.09 -22.91 -9.43
C PRO A 433 5.53 -22.42 -10.81
N ALA A 434 4.97 -22.99 -11.88
CA ALA A 434 5.26 -22.56 -13.25
C ALA A 434 4.82 -21.12 -13.54
N ASP A 435 3.74 -20.63 -12.92
CA ASP A 435 3.29 -19.25 -13.07
C ASP A 435 4.25 -18.29 -12.36
N VAL A 436 4.76 -18.68 -11.18
CA VAL A 436 5.75 -17.92 -10.42
C VAL A 436 7.03 -17.76 -11.21
N GLN A 437 7.54 -18.87 -11.78
CA GLN A 437 8.73 -18.85 -12.62
C GLN A 437 8.53 -17.98 -13.87
N ARG A 438 7.42 -18.13 -14.56
CA ARG A 438 7.07 -17.36 -15.76
C ARG A 438 7.06 -15.85 -15.50
N VAL A 439 6.44 -15.40 -14.40
CA VAL A 439 6.40 -13.96 -14.08
C VAL A 439 7.76 -13.44 -13.62
N ALA A 440 8.55 -14.24 -12.92
CA ALA A 440 9.92 -13.87 -12.56
C ALA A 440 10.77 -13.65 -13.83
N GLN A 441 10.70 -14.55 -14.81
CA GLN A 441 11.38 -14.39 -16.11
C GLN A 441 10.88 -13.17 -16.89
N LYS A 442 9.57 -12.91 -16.86
CA LYS A 442 8.96 -11.81 -17.61
C LYS A 442 9.27 -10.43 -17.04
N TYR A 443 9.25 -10.28 -15.72
CA TYR A 443 9.26 -8.98 -15.06
C TYR A 443 10.53 -8.67 -14.27
N MET A 444 11.17 -9.64 -13.60
CA MET A 444 12.35 -9.41 -12.76
C MET A 444 13.63 -9.29 -13.60
N ARG A 445 13.65 -8.36 -14.55
CA ARG A 445 14.76 -8.11 -15.48
C ARG A 445 14.93 -6.63 -15.77
N ASN A 446 16.04 -6.27 -16.43
CA ASN A 446 16.35 -4.88 -16.78
C ASN A 446 16.29 -3.95 -15.56
N ILE A 447 16.83 -4.41 -14.42
CA ILE A 447 16.70 -3.74 -13.15
C ILE A 447 17.43 -2.39 -13.21
N ARG A 448 16.76 -1.33 -12.77
CA ARG A 448 17.34 -0.01 -12.63
C ARG A 448 17.81 0.18 -11.21
N PHE A 449 19.12 0.19 -11.01
CA PHE A 449 19.73 0.33 -9.70
C PHE A 449 20.15 1.76 -9.40
N VAL A 450 19.95 2.14 -8.15
CA VAL A 450 20.53 3.34 -7.54
C VAL A 450 21.25 2.92 -6.28
N VAL A 451 22.46 3.45 -6.10
CA VAL A 451 23.32 3.20 -4.94
C VAL A 451 23.75 4.54 -4.32
N ILE A 452 23.59 4.67 -3.02
CA ILE A 452 24.28 5.70 -2.22
C ILE A 452 25.49 5.03 -1.59
N GLY A 453 26.70 5.37 -2.05
CA GLY A 453 27.95 4.73 -1.63
C GLY A 453 29.17 5.32 -2.33
N ASP A 454 30.33 4.68 -2.16
CA ASP A 454 31.56 5.08 -2.87
C ASP A 454 31.59 4.47 -4.29
N PRO A 455 31.53 5.31 -5.36
CA PRO A 455 31.57 4.81 -6.75
C PRO A 455 32.80 3.96 -7.06
N LYS A 456 33.93 4.15 -6.35
CA LYS A 456 35.17 3.38 -6.57
C LYS A 456 35.09 1.95 -6.02
N SER A 457 34.23 1.70 -5.04
CA SER A 457 34.04 0.39 -4.43
C SER A 457 32.96 -0.45 -5.14
N ILE A 458 32.19 0.13 -6.06
CA ILE A 458 31.06 -0.53 -6.73
C ILE A 458 31.52 -1.09 -8.08
N ASP A 459 31.47 -2.42 -8.22
CA ASP A 459 31.67 -3.10 -9.49
C ASP A 459 30.42 -3.00 -10.36
N ARG A 460 30.43 -2.08 -11.32
CA ARG A 460 29.28 -1.77 -12.18
C ARG A 460 28.76 -2.98 -12.96
N ASN A 461 29.64 -3.92 -13.32
CA ASN A 461 29.25 -5.09 -14.10
C ASN A 461 28.23 -5.97 -13.39
N ILE A 462 28.32 -6.08 -12.05
CA ILE A 462 27.36 -6.84 -11.24
C ILE A 462 25.95 -6.31 -11.42
N PHE A 463 25.80 -4.99 -11.50
CA PHE A 463 24.50 -4.31 -11.55
C PHE A 463 23.94 -4.15 -12.97
N THR A 464 24.78 -4.22 -13.99
CA THR A 464 24.39 -3.97 -15.39
C THR A 464 24.38 -5.22 -16.26
N THR A 465 24.81 -6.38 -15.74
CA THR A 465 24.62 -7.68 -16.39
C THR A 465 23.18 -8.16 -16.09
N GLN A 466 22.49 -8.70 -17.07
CA GLN A 466 21.15 -9.26 -16.83
C GLN A 466 21.26 -10.47 -15.90
N ALA A 467 20.33 -10.59 -14.97
CA ALA A 467 20.21 -11.77 -14.15
C ALA A 467 19.88 -12.96 -15.09
N GLY A 468 20.83 -13.91 -15.23
CA GLY A 468 20.67 -15.08 -16.08
C GLY A 468 21.58 -15.15 -17.30
N GLU A 469 22.43 -14.15 -17.58
CA GLU A 469 23.62 -14.21 -18.42
C GLU A 469 24.89 -14.42 -17.54
#